data_87d5e4f4461593f2e05728d79467e993
#
_entry.id   87d5e4f4461593f2e05728d79467e993
#
_cell.length_a   1.000
_cell.length_b   1.000
_cell.length_c   1.000
_cell.angle_alpha   90.00
_cell.angle_beta   90.00
_cell.angle_gamma   90.00
#
_symmetry.space_group_name_H-M   'P 1'
#
loop_
_entity.id
_entity.type
_entity.pdbx_description
1 polymer ?
#
loop_
_entity_poly.entity_id
_entity_poly.type
_entity_poly.pdbx_seq_one_letter_code
_entity_poly.pdbx_strand_id
1 'polypeptide(L)'
;MKERKDRVDDAMHATRAAVEEGILPGGGVALLRATEALKRVRTHNDDQKIGVEIVRKALSWPARQIAVNSGEDGSVVLGKILEKDQYAFGFDAQSGEYGNLMSRGIIDPTKVVRAALQGAASVAGLLITTEAMGKPPLRTALRFCALL
;
A
#
# COMPACT_ATOMS: atom_id res chain seq x y z
N MET A 1 -13.91 14.52 -21.29
CA MET A 1 -13.90 13.19 -21.97
C MET A 1 -12.70 12.33 -21.60
N LYS A 2 -11.49 12.87 -21.57
CA LYS A 2 -10.26 12.11 -21.24
C LYS A 2 -10.34 11.43 -19.87
N GLU A 3 -10.75 12.12 -18.83
CA GLU A 3 -10.88 11.60 -17.47
C GLU A 3 -11.82 10.37 -17.36
N ARG A 4 -12.93 10.36 -18.10
CA ARG A 4 -13.84 9.21 -18.10
C ARG A 4 -13.22 7.98 -18.77
N LYS A 5 -12.44 8.20 -19.84
CA LYS A 5 -11.72 7.12 -20.52
C LYS A 5 -10.67 6.54 -19.59
N ASP A 6 -9.87 7.40 -18.95
CA ASP A 6 -8.81 6.98 -18.04
C ASP A 6 -9.37 6.15 -16.87
N ARG A 7 -10.54 6.53 -16.31
CA ARG A 7 -11.23 5.75 -15.26
C ARG A 7 -11.71 4.38 -15.75
N VAL A 8 -12.19 4.28 -16.99
CA VAL A 8 -12.63 2.99 -17.56
C VAL A 8 -11.43 2.08 -17.82
N ASP A 9 -10.35 2.62 -18.37
CA ASP A 9 -9.12 1.88 -18.62
C ASP A 9 -8.52 1.36 -17.30
N ASP A 10 -8.50 2.19 -16.25
CA ASP A 10 -8.04 1.82 -14.91
C ASP A 10 -8.90 0.68 -14.31
N ALA A 11 -10.23 0.80 -14.40
CA ALA A 11 -11.15 -0.24 -13.94
C ALA A 11 -10.95 -1.58 -14.68
N MET A 12 -10.69 -1.53 -15.99
CA MET A 12 -10.40 -2.74 -16.78
C MET A 12 -9.09 -3.41 -16.33
N HIS A 13 -8.03 -2.61 -16.13
CA HIS A 13 -6.74 -3.14 -15.66
C HIS A 13 -6.85 -3.72 -14.25
N ALA A 14 -7.54 -3.03 -13.34
CA ALA A 14 -7.80 -3.53 -11.99
C ALA A 14 -8.59 -4.85 -12.00
N THR A 15 -9.62 -4.95 -12.86
CA THR A 15 -10.43 -6.18 -12.99
C THR A 15 -9.58 -7.35 -13.50
N ARG A 16 -8.73 -7.14 -14.51
CA ARG A 16 -7.81 -8.19 -15.00
C ARG A 16 -6.85 -8.65 -13.91
N ALA A 17 -6.23 -7.69 -13.19
CA ALA A 17 -5.34 -8.00 -12.09
C ALA A 17 -6.03 -8.80 -10.97
N ALA A 18 -7.30 -8.50 -10.68
CA ALA A 18 -8.10 -9.22 -9.70
C ALA A 18 -8.44 -10.66 -10.16
N VAL A 19 -8.69 -10.87 -11.44
CA VAL A 19 -8.93 -12.23 -12.00
C VAL A 19 -7.64 -13.07 -11.95
N GLU A 20 -6.48 -12.47 -12.17
CA GLU A 20 -5.20 -13.18 -12.21
C GLU A 20 -4.72 -13.64 -10.83
N GLU A 21 -4.81 -12.81 -9.80
CA GLU A 21 -4.22 -13.09 -8.48
C GLU A 21 -5.22 -12.96 -7.32
N GLY A 22 -6.49 -12.72 -7.60
CA GLY A 22 -7.52 -12.55 -6.57
C GLY A 22 -7.59 -11.14 -5.99
N ILE A 23 -8.39 -11.01 -4.93
CA ILE A 23 -8.70 -9.76 -4.27
C ILE A 23 -8.32 -9.77 -2.79
N LEU A 24 -8.04 -8.58 -2.26
CA LEU A 24 -7.73 -8.31 -0.87
C LEU A 24 -8.68 -7.24 -0.32
N PRO A 25 -8.87 -7.13 1.01
CA PRO A 25 -9.55 -5.99 1.58
C PRO A 25 -8.78 -4.70 1.25
N GLY A 26 -9.51 -3.69 0.76
CA GLY A 26 -8.96 -2.39 0.38
C GLY A 26 -8.64 -1.50 1.58
N GLY A 27 -8.52 -0.20 1.33
CA GLY A 27 -8.28 0.78 2.39
C GLY A 27 -6.92 0.65 3.08
N GLY A 28 -5.94 -0.02 2.44
CA GLY A 28 -4.62 -0.28 3.02
C GLY A 28 -4.59 -1.36 4.11
N VAL A 29 -5.74 -1.99 4.41
CA VAL A 29 -5.87 -3.00 5.48
C VAL A 29 -5.06 -4.25 5.17
N ALA A 30 -4.98 -4.66 3.91
CA ALA A 30 -4.19 -5.82 3.50
C ALA A 30 -2.70 -5.67 3.88
N LEU A 31 -2.10 -4.49 3.62
CA LEU A 31 -0.72 -4.21 4.01
C LEU A 31 -0.55 -4.13 5.53
N LEU A 32 -1.53 -3.56 6.24
CA LEU A 32 -1.52 -3.51 7.70
C LEU A 32 -1.54 -4.93 8.30
N ARG A 33 -2.36 -5.84 7.77
CA ARG A 33 -2.39 -7.25 8.19
C ARG A 33 -1.12 -8.01 7.81
N ALA A 34 -0.49 -7.66 6.68
CA ALA A 34 0.78 -8.25 6.26
C ALA A 34 1.94 -7.99 7.26
N THR A 35 1.81 -7.00 8.16
CA THR A 35 2.80 -6.77 9.24
C THR A 35 2.99 -7.98 10.14
N GLU A 36 1.99 -8.85 10.28
CA GLU A 36 2.10 -10.09 11.06
C GLU A 36 3.13 -11.07 10.46
N ALA A 37 3.29 -11.07 9.13
CA ALA A 37 4.29 -11.91 8.48
C ALA A 37 5.72 -11.51 8.86
N LEU A 38 5.96 -10.25 9.19
CA LEU A 38 7.27 -9.74 9.60
C LEU A 38 7.73 -10.31 10.94
N LYS A 39 6.83 -10.74 11.82
CA LYS A 39 7.16 -11.40 13.09
C LYS A 39 7.90 -12.74 12.88
N ARG A 40 7.76 -13.36 11.71
CA ARG A 40 8.40 -14.63 11.37
C ARG A 40 9.74 -14.47 10.68
N VAL A 41 10.14 -13.23 10.34
CA VAL A 41 11.41 -12.95 9.68
C VAL A 41 12.56 -13.18 10.68
N ARG A 42 13.46 -14.09 10.34
CA ARG A 42 14.66 -14.34 11.14
C ARG A 42 15.69 -13.25 10.82
N THR A 43 16.24 -12.65 11.86
CA THR A 43 17.29 -11.63 11.78
C THR A 43 18.56 -12.16 12.46
N HIS A 44 19.71 -11.87 11.87
CA HIS A 44 21.00 -12.34 12.38
C HIS A 44 21.71 -11.27 13.22
N ASN A 45 21.32 -10.01 13.12
CA ASN A 45 21.89 -8.89 13.86
C ASN A 45 20.83 -7.84 14.18
N ASP A 46 21.20 -6.85 15.01
CA ASP A 46 20.30 -5.80 15.46
C ASP A 46 19.95 -4.82 14.35
N ASP A 47 20.86 -4.57 13.40
CA ASP A 47 20.61 -3.70 12.24
C ASP A 47 19.49 -4.27 11.35
N GLN A 48 19.47 -5.58 11.14
CA GLN A 48 18.39 -6.24 10.41
C GLN A 48 17.06 -6.14 11.15
N LYS A 49 17.06 -6.21 12.49
CA LYS A 49 15.83 -5.99 13.28
C LYS A 49 15.29 -4.57 13.08
N ILE A 50 16.19 -3.58 13.09
CA ILE A 50 15.81 -2.18 12.84
C ILE A 50 15.22 -2.05 11.43
N GLY A 51 15.82 -2.69 10.43
CA GLY A 51 15.30 -2.74 9.07
C GLY A 51 13.89 -3.33 8.98
N VAL A 52 13.62 -4.43 9.67
CA VAL A 52 12.28 -5.04 9.75
C VAL A 52 11.27 -4.08 10.40
N GLU A 53 11.66 -3.37 11.46
CA GLU A 53 10.80 -2.38 12.13
C GLU A 53 10.49 -1.18 11.23
N ILE A 54 11.45 -0.72 10.43
CA ILE A 54 11.23 0.33 9.43
C ILE A 54 10.16 -0.11 8.42
N VAL A 55 10.28 -1.33 7.86
CA VAL A 55 9.30 -1.89 6.92
C VAL A 55 7.94 -2.05 7.60
N ARG A 56 7.89 -2.54 8.84
CA ARG A 56 6.65 -2.69 9.61
C ARG A 56 5.92 -1.35 9.75
N LYS A 57 6.62 -0.29 10.08
CA LYS A 57 6.06 1.07 10.17
C LYS A 57 5.58 1.55 8.79
N ALA A 58 6.37 1.33 7.74
CA ALA A 58 6.02 1.74 6.38
C ALA A 58 4.73 1.08 5.88
N LEU A 59 4.50 -0.21 6.16
CA LEU A 59 3.28 -0.93 5.77
C LEU A 59 2.00 -0.36 6.39
N SER A 60 2.09 0.36 7.48
CA SER A 60 0.93 1.02 8.12
C SER A 60 0.54 2.35 7.46
N TRP A 61 1.45 2.96 6.68
CA TRP A 61 1.26 4.29 6.11
C TRP A 61 0.08 4.41 5.15
N PRO A 62 -0.19 3.47 4.22
CA PRO A 62 -1.31 3.61 3.29
C PRO A 62 -2.66 3.72 4.01
N ALA A 63 -2.93 2.85 4.98
CA ALA A 63 -4.16 2.92 5.77
C ALA A 63 -4.24 4.21 6.60
N ARG A 64 -3.12 4.63 7.19
CA ARG A 64 -3.02 5.88 7.93
C ARG A 64 -3.33 7.09 7.06
N GLN A 65 -2.74 7.15 5.85
CA GLN A 65 -2.94 8.27 4.94
C GLN A 65 -4.38 8.38 4.46
N ILE A 66 -5.04 7.24 4.20
CA ILE A 66 -6.46 7.22 3.82
C ILE A 66 -7.32 7.81 4.96
N ALA A 67 -7.07 7.44 6.21
CA ALA A 67 -7.77 8.00 7.36
C ALA A 67 -7.53 9.52 7.50
N VAL A 68 -6.29 9.97 7.36
CA VAL A 68 -5.96 11.42 7.41
C VAL A 68 -6.64 12.18 6.28
N ASN A 69 -6.69 11.63 5.07
CA ASN A 69 -7.37 12.25 3.93
C ASN A 69 -8.89 12.37 4.13
N SER A 70 -9.48 11.51 4.96
CA SER A 70 -10.90 11.61 5.34
C SER A 70 -11.16 12.53 6.53
N GLY A 71 -10.11 13.15 7.11
CA GLY A 71 -10.20 14.06 8.24
C GLY A 71 -10.09 13.40 9.62
N GLU A 72 -9.83 12.08 9.65
CA GLU A 72 -9.70 11.31 10.89
C GLU A 72 -8.23 11.19 11.36
N ASP A 73 -8.03 10.96 12.65
CA ASP A 73 -6.69 10.65 13.17
C ASP A 73 -6.27 9.24 12.73
N GLY A 74 -5.28 9.19 11.85
CA GLY A 74 -4.79 7.93 11.31
C GLY A 74 -4.25 6.97 12.38
N SER A 75 -3.75 7.46 13.52
CA SER A 75 -3.25 6.59 14.59
C SER A 75 -4.40 5.93 15.35
N VAL A 76 -5.46 6.68 15.60
CA VAL A 76 -6.68 6.19 16.26
C VAL A 76 -7.36 5.15 15.37
N VAL A 77 -7.49 5.44 14.06
CA VAL A 77 -8.10 4.52 13.09
C VAL A 77 -7.31 3.20 13.02
N LEU A 78 -5.97 3.28 12.92
CA LEU A 78 -5.12 2.09 12.91
C LEU A 78 -5.26 1.26 14.19
N GLY A 79 -5.29 1.91 15.35
CA GLY A 79 -5.49 1.26 16.64
C GLY A 79 -6.79 0.44 16.65
N LYS A 80 -7.91 1.05 16.27
CA LYS A 80 -9.22 0.39 16.20
C LYS A 80 -9.27 -0.79 15.21
N ILE A 81 -8.55 -0.69 14.07
CA ILE A 81 -8.47 -1.79 13.11
C ILE A 81 -7.69 -2.97 13.70
N LEU A 82 -6.60 -2.69 14.42
CA LEU A 82 -5.74 -3.73 15.01
C LEU A 82 -6.34 -4.39 16.24
N GLU A 83 -7.27 -3.74 16.96
CA GLU A 83 -7.99 -4.34 18.07
C GLU A 83 -8.85 -5.55 17.66
N LYS A 84 -9.34 -5.55 16.43
CA LYS A 84 -10.14 -6.66 15.90
C LYS A 84 -9.30 -7.55 15.00
N ASP A 85 -9.15 -8.80 15.39
CA ASP A 85 -8.40 -9.80 14.62
C ASP A 85 -9.28 -10.43 13.50
N GLN A 86 -9.92 -9.56 12.72
CA GLN A 86 -10.70 -9.96 11.53
C GLN A 86 -9.98 -9.45 10.29
N TYR A 87 -9.66 -10.35 9.38
CA TYR A 87 -8.88 -10.06 8.16
C TYR A 87 -9.44 -8.92 7.34
N ALA A 88 -10.74 -8.89 7.09
CA ALA A 88 -11.42 -7.89 6.26
C ALA A 88 -11.96 -6.68 7.03
N PHE A 89 -11.74 -6.62 8.36
CA PHE A 89 -12.19 -5.49 9.16
C PHE A 89 -11.30 -4.27 8.95
N GLY A 90 -11.92 -3.14 8.60
CA GLY A 90 -11.22 -1.89 8.34
C GLY A 90 -12.11 -0.66 8.49
N PHE A 91 -11.59 0.47 8.08
CA PHE A 91 -12.24 1.78 8.09
C PHE A 91 -12.69 2.17 6.69
N ASP A 92 -13.96 2.48 6.54
CA ASP A 92 -14.54 3.04 5.32
C ASP A 92 -14.46 4.57 5.38
N ALA A 93 -13.55 5.14 4.62
CA ALA A 93 -13.29 6.58 4.60
C ALA A 93 -14.46 7.41 3.99
N GLN A 94 -15.36 6.77 3.23
CA GLN A 94 -16.51 7.46 2.65
C GLN A 94 -17.64 7.65 3.67
N SER A 95 -17.93 6.63 4.45
CA SER A 95 -19.01 6.66 5.45
C SER A 95 -18.54 7.03 6.86
N GLY A 96 -17.22 7.01 7.12
CA GLY A 96 -16.67 7.18 8.48
C GLY A 96 -16.89 5.97 9.40
N GLU A 97 -17.31 4.84 8.87
CA GLU A 97 -17.69 3.67 9.66
C GLU A 97 -16.64 2.55 9.61
N TYR A 98 -16.63 1.75 10.67
CA TYR A 98 -15.81 0.54 10.74
C TYR A 98 -16.63 -0.70 10.39
N GLY A 99 -16.08 -1.60 9.58
CA GLY A 99 -16.79 -2.81 9.18
C GLY A 99 -15.99 -3.74 8.31
N ASN A 100 -16.66 -4.74 7.77
CA ASN A 100 -16.07 -5.65 6.80
C ASN A 100 -16.00 -4.98 5.42
N LEU A 101 -14.79 -4.63 5.00
CA LEU A 101 -14.55 -3.92 3.74
C LEU A 101 -14.89 -4.76 2.52
N MET A 102 -14.65 -6.08 2.57
CA MET A 102 -14.97 -6.96 1.45
C MET A 102 -16.49 -7.04 1.19
N SER A 103 -17.31 -7.11 2.24
CA SER A 103 -18.76 -7.09 2.10
C SER A 103 -19.32 -5.75 1.61
N ARG A 104 -18.58 -4.67 1.82
CA ARG A 104 -18.89 -3.32 1.33
C ARG A 104 -18.38 -3.04 -0.08
N GLY A 105 -17.70 -4.00 -0.71
CA GLY A 105 -17.09 -3.82 -2.04
C GLY A 105 -15.83 -2.96 -2.05
N ILE A 106 -15.22 -2.69 -0.89
CA ILE A 106 -13.95 -1.97 -0.77
C ILE A 106 -12.82 -3.01 -0.85
N ILE A 107 -12.36 -3.24 -2.07
CA ILE A 107 -11.43 -4.32 -2.42
C ILE A 107 -10.28 -3.79 -3.29
N ASP A 108 -9.12 -4.39 -3.14
CA ASP A 108 -7.94 -4.13 -3.97
C ASP A 108 -7.48 -5.41 -4.69
N PRO A 109 -7.00 -5.34 -5.95
CA PRO A 109 -6.39 -6.48 -6.62
C PRO A 109 -5.06 -6.87 -5.96
N THR A 110 -4.88 -8.15 -5.64
CA THR A 110 -3.65 -8.67 -5.01
C THR A 110 -2.39 -8.33 -5.80
N LYS A 111 -2.46 -8.49 -7.12
CA LYS A 111 -1.34 -8.20 -8.04
C LYS A 111 -0.86 -6.76 -7.94
N VAL A 112 -1.79 -5.80 -7.85
CA VAL A 112 -1.47 -4.37 -7.75
C VAL A 112 -0.77 -4.07 -6.43
N VAL A 113 -1.33 -4.54 -5.31
CA VAL A 113 -0.75 -4.32 -3.97
C VAL A 113 0.64 -4.96 -3.86
N ARG A 114 0.81 -6.18 -4.38
CA ARG A 114 2.11 -6.89 -4.40
C ARG A 114 3.13 -6.15 -5.27
N ALA A 115 2.77 -5.76 -6.49
CA ALA A 115 3.67 -5.06 -7.39
C ALA A 115 4.09 -3.69 -6.84
N ALA A 116 3.15 -2.95 -6.23
CA ALA A 116 3.44 -1.67 -5.58
C ALA A 116 4.44 -1.84 -4.43
N LEU A 117 4.26 -2.86 -3.58
CA LEU A 117 5.18 -3.15 -2.48
C LEU A 117 6.57 -3.53 -2.98
N GLN A 118 6.66 -4.39 -4.01
CA GLN A 118 7.93 -4.78 -4.62
C GLN A 118 8.66 -3.60 -5.24
N GLY A 119 7.94 -2.75 -5.99
CA GLY A 119 8.49 -1.54 -6.59
C GLY A 119 9.00 -0.56 -5.53
N ALA A 120 8.21 -0.31 -4.49
CA ALA A 120 8.61 0.55 -3.38
C ALA A 120 9.86 0.03 -2.66
N ALA A 121 9.94 -1.27 -2.39
CA ALA A 121 11.10 -1.89 -1.75
C ALA A 121 12.36 -1.78 -2.63
N SER A 122 12.22 -1.98 -3.95
CA SER A 122 13.33 -1.84 -4.90
C SER A 122 13.89 -0.41 -4.92
N VAL A 123 13.02 0.58 -5.03
CA VAL A 123 13.44 1.99 -5.05
C VAL A 123 14.04 2.42 -3.71
N ALA A 124 13.42 2.03 -2.58
CA ALA A 124 13.94 2.33 -1.26
C ALA A 124 15.33 1.70 -1.03
N GLY A 125 15.53 0.46 -1.48
CA GLY A 125 16.82 -0.22 -1.41
C GLY A 125 17.91 0.51 -2.20
N LEU A 126 17.59 0.96 -3.41
CA LEU A 126 18.51 1.78 -4.21
C LEU A 126 18.86 3.10 -3.53
N LEU A 127 17.86 3.81 -2.98
CA LEU A 127 18.07 5.09 -2.29
C LEU A 127 18.99 4.95 -1.08
N ILE A 128 18.79 3.90 -0.27
CA ILE A 128 19.58 3.66 0.94
C ILE A 128 21.04 3.31 0.59
N THR A 129 21.26 2.61 -0.52
CA THR A 129 22.60 2.16 -0.93
C THR A 129 23.34 3.16 -1.83
N THR A 130 22.71 4.27 -2.21
CA THR A 130 23.29 5.27 -3.13
C THR A 130 23.94 6.42 -2.34
N GLU A 131 25.23 6.71 -2.60
CA GLU A 131 25.95 7.83 -1.99
C GLU A 131 25.57 9.20 -2.57
N ALA A 132 25.17 9.24 -3.85
CA ALA A 132 24.81 10.47 -4.53
C ALA A 132 23.66 10.27 -5.51
N MET A 133 22.72 11.22 -5.53
CA MET A 133 21.68 11.29 -6.56
C MET A 133 22.04 12.38 -7.57
N GLY A 134 22.37 11.97 -8.81
CA GLY A 134 22.51 12.88 -9.93
C GLY A 134 21.13 13.33 -10.42
N LYS A 135 20.90 14.65 -10.57
CA LYS A 135 19.69 15.16 -11.23
C LYS A 135 19.79 14.88 -12.73
N PRO A 136 18.97 14.00 -13.32
CA PRO A 136 18.99 13.80 -14.77
C PRO A 136 18.56 15.10 -15.47
N PRO A 137 19.13 15.42 -16.64
CA PRO A 137 18.68 16.57 -17.41
C PRO A 137 17.19 16.41 -17.74
N LEU A 138 16.44 17.51 -17.71
CA LEU A 138 14.96 17.55 -17.82
C LEU A 138 14.37 16.70 -18.95
N ARG A 139 15.11 16.48 -20.05
CA ARG A 139 14.69 15.64 -21.18
C ARG A 139 14.63 14.15 -20.86
N THR A 140 15.38 13.67 -19.87
CA THR A 140 15.41 12.24 -19.48
C THR A 140 14.33 11.93 -18.44
N ALA A 141 13.98 12.89 -17.59
CA ALA A 141 12.91 12.75 -16.60
C ALA A 141 11.52 12.58 -17.25
N LEU A 142 11.27 13.25 -18.37
CA LEU A 142 10.02 13.09 -19.13
C LEU A 142 9.86 11.73 -19.82
N ARG A 143 10.96 11.03 -20.12
CA ARG A 143 10.90 9.66 -20.66
C ARG A 143 10.64 8.60 -19.60
N PHE A 144 11.04 8.82 -18.35
CA PHE A 144 10.79 7.89 -17.26
C PHE A 144 9.32 7.94 -16.79
N CYS A 145 8.69 9.12 -16.77
CA CYS A 145 7.27 9.26 -16.47
C CYS A 145 6.32 8.71 -17.56
N ALA A 146 6.81 8.45 -18.76
CA ALA A 146 6.02 7.88 -19.86
C ALA A 146 6.08 6.34 -19.92
N LEU A 147 6.87 5.70 -19.03
CA LEU A 147 7.07 4.25 -18.96
C LEU A 147 6.48 3.61 -17.67
N LEU A 148 5.90 4.42 -16.79
CA LEU A 148 5.11 4.02 -15.63
C LEU A 148 3.61 4.28 -15.88
#